data_a96807991d77737b63a759afbaceea3f
#
_entry.id   a96807991d77737b63a759afbaceea3f
#
_cell.length_a   1.000
_cell.length_b   1.000
_cell.length_c   1.000
_cell.angle_alpha   90.00
_cell.angle_beta   90.00
_cell.angle_gamma   90.00
#
_symmetry.space_group_name_H-M   'P 1'
#
loop_
_entity.id
_entity.type
_entity.pdbx_description
1 polymer ?
#
loop_
_entity_poly.entity_id
_entity_poly.type
_entity_poly.pdbx_seq_one_letter_code
_entity_poly.pdbx_strand_id
1 'polypeptide(L)'
;HLLSRRQRQMCIRDRIQSLPENDSLTNIVFMGMGEPLDNVDELFKVLEILTAPYGYAWSPKRITVSTIGVTKGLKRFLEESECHLAVSLHSPYPMERLSLMPVEKAFPAREVIDLIKQYDFSHQRRVSFEYIVFKNLNDSLKHAEALSCLLGGIPCRVNLIRFHAIPNVSLETSDIVKMEAFRDFLNAKGVVCTIRASRGEDIFAACGMLSTAKNVTFV
;
A
#
# COMPACT_ATOMS: atom_id res chain seq x y z
N HIS A 1 -26.44 -1.19 -6.91
CA HIS A 1 -24.98 -1.52 -6.98
C HIS A 1 -24.30 -1.05 -8.28
N LEU A 2 -24.96 -1.10 -9.43
CA LEU A 2 -24.41 -0.65 -10.73
C LEU A 2 -24.24 0.87 -10.82
N LEU A 3 -25.16 1.64 -10.23
CA LEU A 3 -25.09 3.11 -10.20
C LEU A 3 -23.90 3.62 -9.38
N SER A 4 -23.53 2.95 -8.28
CA SER A 4 -22.40 3.33 -7.44
C SER A 4 -21.03 3.15 -8.12
N ARG A 5 -20.89 2.19 -9.04
CA ARG A 5 -19.66 1.97 -9.81
C ARG A 5 -19.46 3.03 -10.89
N ARG A 6 -20.51 3.38 -11.64
CA ARG A 6 -20.47 4.47 -12.64
C ARG A 6 -20.19 5.83 -11.99
N GLN A 7 -20.79 6.08 -10.83
CA GLN A 7 -20.61 7.31 -10.08
C GLN A 7 -19.17 7.48 -9.56
N ARG A 8 -18.49 6.40 -9.15
CA ARG A 8 -17.07 6.44 -8.75
C ARG A 8 -16.13 6.72 -9.92
N GLN A 9 -16.39 6.16 -11.10
CA GLN A 9 -15.60 6.44 -12.31
C GLN A 9 -15.75 7.90 -12.76
N MET A 10 -16.95 8.45 -12.72
CA MET A 10 -17.19 9.87 -12.97
C MET A 10 -16.43 10.74 -11.97
N CYS A 11 -16.44 10.42 -10.68
CA CYS A 11 -15.72 11.20 -9.66
C CYS A 11 -14.21 11.28 -9.87
N ILE A 12 -13.58 10.22 -10.38
CA ILE A 12 -12.12 10.23 -10.66
C ILE A 12 -11.84 11.15 -11.85
N ARG A 13 -12.61 11.03 -12.92
CA ARG A 13 -12.49 11.88 -14.12
C ARG A 13 -12.72 13.35 -13.79
N ASP A 14 -13.79 13.66 -13.06
CA ASP A 14 -14.15 15.01 -12.66
C ASP A 14 -13.07 15.63 -11.76
N ARG A 15 -12.47 14.85 -10.86
CA ARG A 15 -11.35 15.31 -10.02
C ARG A 15 -10.09 15.58 -10.83
N ILE A 16 -9.77 14.74 -11.81
CA ILE A 16 -8.64 14.99 -12.71
C ILE A 16 -8.88 16.27 -13.50
N GLN A 17 -10.10 16.50 -13.97
CA GLN A 17 -10.47 17.67 -14.76
C GLN A 17 -10.63 18.97 -13.92
N SER A 18 -10.86 18.84 -12.60
CA SER A 18 -11.01 20.00 -11.70
C SER A 18 -9.70 20.55 -11.16
N LEU A 19 -8.57 19.91 -11.49
CA LEU A 19 -7.26 20.44 -11.10
C LEU A 19 -6.94 21.71 -11.88
N PRO A 20 -6.35 22.73 -11.23
CA PRO A 20 -5.83 23.90 -11.93
C PRO A 20 -4.87 23.48 -13.06
N GLU A 21 -4.89 24.19 -14.18
CA GLU A 21 -4.04 23.87 -15.35
C GLU A 21 -2.54 23.76 -15.04
N ASN A 22 -2.09 24.37 -13.94
CA ASN A 22 -0.72 24.34 -13.48
C ASN A 22 -0.39 23.16 -12.56
N ASP A 23 -1.40 22.41 -12.07
CA ASP A 23 -1.22 21.27 -11.19
C ASP A 23 -1.29 19.96 -11.99
N SER A 24 -0.16 19.32 -12.21
CA SER A 24 -0.10 18.02 -12.86
C SER A 24 -0.14 16.89 -11.83
N LEU A 25 -1.03 15.93 -12.03
CA LEU A 25 -0.99 14.65 -11.31
C LEU A 25 0.32 13.93 -11.66
N THR A 26 1.05 13.52 -10.63
CA THR A 26 2.34 12.84 -10.81
C THR A 26 2.23 11.33 -10.65
N ASN A 27 1.34 10.84 -9.81
CA ASN A 27 1.19 9.43 -9.48
C ASN A 27 -0.27 9.05 -9.23
N ILE A 28 -0.60 7.80 -9.53
CA ILE A 28 -1.87 7.17 -9.19
C ILE A 28 -1.60 6.02 -8.22
N VAL A 29 -2.36 5.95 -7.13
CA VAL A 29 -2.23 4.88 -6.14
C VAL A 29 -3.59 4.24 -5.87
N PHE A 30 -3.65 2.91 -5.98
CA PHE A 30 -4.80 2.10 -5.59
C PHE A 30 -4.61 1.68 -4.12
N MET A 31 -4.78 2.65 -3.21
CA MET A 31 -4.55 2.49 -1.76
C MET A 31 -5.76 2.97 -0.92
N GLY A 32 -6.94 2.99 -1.51
CA GLY A 32 -8.16 3.43 -0.85
C GLY A 32 -8.82 2.32 -0.04
N MET A 33 -10.13 2.13 -0.23
CA MET A 33 -10.92 1.08 0.42
C MET A 33 -11.07 -0.15 -0.46
N GLY A 34 -11.01 -1.33 0.15
CA GLY A 34 -11.14 -2.61 -0.54
C GLY A 34 -9.79 -3.18 -0.97
N GLU A 35 -9.85 -4.35 -1.58
CA GLU A 35 -8.69 -5.08 -2.10
C GLU A 35 -8.75 -5.10 -3.63
N PRO A 36 -7.82 -4.42 -4.32
CA PRO A 36 -7.85 -4.37 -5.78
C PRO A 36 -7.78 -5.73 -6.45
N LEU A 37 -7.02 -6.67 -5.86
CA LEU A 37 -6.82 -7.99 -6.44
C LEU A 37 -7.98 -8.97 -6.22
N ASP A 38 -8.99 -8.62 -5.43
CA ASP A 38 -10.26 -9.36 -5.38
C ASP A 38 -11.09 -9.18 -6.67
N ASN A 39 -10.86 -8.07 -7.38
CA ASN A 39 -11.56 -7.73 -8.61
C ASN A 39 -10.54 -7.46 -9.74
N VAL A 40 -9.68 -8.43 -9.97
CA VAL A 40 -8.51 -8.29 -10.83
C VAL A 40 -8.89 -7.96 -12.29
N ASP A 41 -9.98 -8.50 -12.81
CA ASP A 41 -10.42 -8.22 -14.19
C ASP A 41 -10.77 -6.73 -14.39
N GLU A 42 -11.50 -6.15 -13.44
CA GLU A 42 -11.84 -4.73 -13.50
C GLU A 42 -10.63 -3.84 -13.24
N LEU A 43 -9.72 -4.30 -12.38
CA LEU A 43 -8.44 -3.60 -12.16
C LEU A 43 -7.65 -3.53 -13.48
N PHE A 44 -7.51 -4.64 -14.20
CA PHE A 44 -6.77 -4.65 -15.46
C PHE A 44 -7.39 -3.74 -16.52
N LYS A 45 -8.71 -3.71 -16.64
CA LYS A 45 -9.41 -2.75 -17.53
C LYS A 45 -9.10 -1.30 -17.18
N VAL A 46 -9.04 -0.98 -15.89
CA VAL A 46 -8.67 0.37 -15.44
C VAL A 46 -7.21 0.66 -15.75
N LEU A 47 -6.29 -0.27 -15.48
CA LEU A 47 -4.88 -0.11 -15.80
C LEU A 47 -4.66 0.06 -17.30
N GLU A 48 -5.36 -0.68 -18.15
CA GLU A 48 -5.34 -0.51 -19.60
C GLU A 48 -5.76 0.90 -20.01
N ILE A 49 -6.91 1.39 -19.52
CA ILE A 49 -7.38 2.75 -19.80
C ILE A 49 -6.36 3.81 -19.38
N LEU A 50 -5.69 3.59 -18.24
CA LEU A 50 -4.70 4.53 -17.73
C LEU A 50 -3.40 4.52 -18.54
N THR A 51 -2.97 3.36 -19.04
CA THR A 51 -1.63 3.20 -19.65
C THR A 51 -1.64 3.17 -21.17
N ALA A 52 -2.74 2.75 -21.80
CA ALA A 52 -2.83 2.65 -23.25
C ALA A 52 -2.73 4.02 -23.95
N PRO A 53 -2.11 4.08 -25.15
CA PRO A 53 -1.99 5.33 -25.92
C PRO A 53 -3.34 5.95 -26.31
N TYR A 54 -4.37 5.14 -26.48
CA TYR A 54 -5.74 5.61 -26.75
C TYR A 54 -6.50 6.04 -25.49
N GLY A 55 -5.93 5.81 -24.31
CA GLY A 55 -6.49 6.22 -23.01
C GLY A 55 -5.78 7.48 -22.47
N TYR A 56 -5.25 7.36 -21.26
CA TYR A 56 -4.53 8.46 -20.62
C TYR A 56 -3.02 8.46 -20.88
N ALA A 57 -2.47 7.41 -21.50
CA ALA A 57 -1.05 7.23 -21.82
C ALA A 57 -0.10 7.42 -20.62
N TRP A 58 -0.53 7.06 -19.41
CA TRP A 58 0.30 7.16 -18.22
C TRP A 58 1.38 6.10 -18.21
N SER A 59 2.56 6.46 -17.79
CA SER A 59 3.61 5.48 -17.55
C SER A 59 3.20 4.53 -16.42
N PRO A 60 3.29 3.20 -16.60
CA PRO A 60 3.04 2.23 -15.53
C PRO A 60 3.87 2.49 -14.27
N LYS A 61 5.07 3.08 -14.41
CA LYS A 61 5.96 3.48 -13.30
C LYS A 61 5.38 4.57 -12.39
N ARG A 62 4.30 5.22 -12.79
CA ARG A 62 3.58 6.22 -12.00
C ARG A 62 2.32 5.66 -11.34
N ILE A 63 2.06 4.36 -11.53
CA ILE A 63 0.88 3.70 -10.99
C ILE A 63 1.33 2.66 -9.97
N THR A 64 0.73 2.69 -8.77
CA THR A 64 1.00 1.72 -7.71
C THR A 64 -0.30 1.02 -7.30
N VAL A 65 -0.30 -0.29 -7.33
CA VAL A 65 -1.41 -1.12 -6.83
C VAL A 65 -1.03 -1.71 -5.49
N SER A 66 -1.84 -1.42 -4.46
CA SER A 66 -1.66 -1.99 -3.12
C SER A 66 -2.51 -3.25 -2.97
N THR A 67 -1.98 -4.21 -2.24
CA THR A 67 -2.67 -5.48 -1.93
C THR A 67 -2.30 -5.99 -0.55
N ILE A 68 -3.21 -6.75 0.03
CA ILE A 68 -2.97 -7.57 1.22
C ILE A 68 -2.33 -8.92 0.88
N GLY A 69 -2.23 -9.27 -0.42
CA GLY A 69 -1.59 -10.49 -0.90
C GLY A 69 -2.55 -11.57 -1.42
N VAL A 70 -3.71 -11.21 -1.98
CA VAL A 70 -4.64 -12.17 -2.61
C VAL A 70 -3.92 -12.93 -3.72
N THR A 71 -3.51 -14.16 -3.44
CA THR A 71 -2.49 -14.91 -4.19
C THR A 71 -2.83 -15.08 -5.68
N LYS A 72 -4.10 -15.43 -6.00
CA LYS A 72 -4.52 -15.62 -7.39
C LYS A 72 -4.42 -14.33 -8.20
N GLY A 73 -4.92 -13.23 -7.65
CA GLY A 73 -4.85 -11.93 -8.30
C GLY A 73 -3.42 -11.40 -8.35
N LEU A 74 -2.62 -11.65 -7.29
CA LEU A 74 -1.23 -11.24 -7.21
C LEU A 74 -0.38 -11.91 -8.29
N LYS A 75 -0.52 -13.24 -8.49
CA LYS A 75 0.20 -13.97 -9.52
C LYS A 75 -0.05 -13.35 -10.89
N ARG A 76 -1.32 -13.17 -11.25
CA ARG A 76 -1.70 -12.54 -12.51
C ARG A 76 -1.16 -11.12 -12.64
N PHE A 77 -1.22 -10.32 -11.55
CA PHE A 77 -0.66 -8.97 -11.56
C PHE A 77 0.85 -8.97 -11.81
N LEU A 78 1.58 -9.92 -11.22
CA LEU A 78 3.02 -10.08 -11.42
C LEU A 78 3.38 -10.52 -12.85
N GLU A 79 2.50 -11.26 -13.52
CA GLU A 79 2.70 -11.75 -14.88
C GLU A 79 2.31 -10.73 -15.96
N GLU A 80 1.21 -10.00 -15.76
CA GLU A 80 0.58 -9.22 -16.84
C GLU A 80 0.73 -7.69 -16.66
N SER A 81 1.13 -7.17 -15.46
CA SER A 81 1.20 -5.74 -15.21
C SER A 81 2.63 -5.24 -15.07
N GLU A 82 2.92 -4.06 -15.57
CA GLU A 82 4.18 -3.33 -15.35
C GLU A 82 4.09 -2.26 -14.26
N CYS A 83 2.93 -2.12 -13.61
CA CYS A 83 2.72 -1.16 -12.53
C CYS A 83 3.48 -1.56 -11.25
N HIS A 84 3.76 -0.60 -10.39
CA HIS A 84 4.38 -0.85 -9.10
C HIS A 84 3.42 -1.61 -8.18
N LEU A 85 3.99 -2.52 -7.39
CA LEU A 85 3.29 -3.30 -6.36
C LEU A 85 3.59 -2.74 -4.98
N ALA A 86 2.57 -2.57 -4.15
CA ALA A 86 2.69 -2.30 -2.73
C ALA A 86 1.98 -3.41 -1.94
N VAL A 87 2.67 -4.02 -0.98
CA VAL A 87 2.11 -5.09 -0.14
C VAL A 87 1.94 -4.60 1.28
N SER A 88 0.72 -4.68 1.80
CA SER A 88 0.43 -4.39 3.20
C SER A 88 0.96 -5.51 4.09
N LEU A 89 2.02 -5.23 4.86
CA LEU A 89 2.72 -6.24 5.65
C LEU A 89 2.47 -6.07 7.15
N HIS A 90 2.81 -4.93 7.71
CA HIS A 90 2.58 -4.45 9.08
C HIS A 90 3.21 -5.26 10.22
N SER A 91 3.60 -6.52 10.03
CA SER A 91 4.45 -7.28 10.94
C SER A 91 5.18 -8.41 10.20
N PRO A 92 6.43 -8.74 10.56
CA PRO A 92 7.14 -9.92 10.08
C PRO A 92 6.71 -11.20 10.81
N TYR A 93 5.96 -11.08 11.92
CA TYR A 93 5.53 -12.22 12.73
C TYR A 93 4.08 -12.59 12.43
N PRO A 94 3.79 -13.86 12.05
CA PRO A 94 2.46 -14.26 11.61
C PRO A 94 1.35 -14.01 12.65
N MET A 95 1.62 -14.28 13.94
CA MET A 95 0.61 -14.11 14.99
C MET A 95 0.28 -12.63 15.25
N GLU A 96 1.27 -11.75 15.17
CA GLU A 96 1.06 -10.31 15.28
C GLU A 96 0.33 -9.80 14.03
N ARG A 97 0.76 -10.22 12.84
CA ARG A 97 0.09 -9.84 11.60
C ARG A 97 -1.37 -10.32 11.59
N LEU A 98 -1.64 -11.51 12.10
CA LEU A 98 -3.00 -12.04 12.23
C LEU A 98 -3.87 -11.14 13.12
N SER A 99 -3.32 -10.61 14.22
CA SER A 99 -4.06 -9.70 15.11
C SER A 99 -4.36 -8.36 14.47
N LEU A 100 -3.47 -7.86 13.60
CA LEU A 100 -3.64 -6.60 12.86
C LEU A 100 -4.46 -6.78 11.58
N MET A 101 -4.27 -7.92 10.92
CA MET A 101 -4.83 -8.26 9.62
C MET A 101 -5.32 -9.71 9.61
N PRO A 102 -6.61 -9.96 9.89
CA PRO A 102 -7.17 -11.32 9.89
C PRO A 102 -6.98 -12.09 8.57
N VAL A 103 -6.70 -11.39 7.49
CA VAL A 103 -6.37 -11.94 6.17
C VAL A 103 -5.11 -12.82 6.16
N GLU A 104 -4.22 -12.69 7.15
CA GLU A 104 -3.05 -13.56 7.34
C GLU A 104 -3.43 -15.04 7.36
N LYS A 105 -4.62 -15.37 7.86
CA LYS A 105 -5.13 -16.74 7.88
C LYS A 105 -5.35 -17.32 6.48
N ALA A 106 -5.76 -16.48 5.53
CA ALA A 106 -6.04 -16.89 4.15
C ALA A 106 -4.84 -16.70 3.22
N PHE A 107 -4.05 -15.65 3.46
CA PHE A 107 -2.89 -15.27 2.66
C PHE A 107 -1.70 -14.94 3.58
N PRO A 108 -0.99 -15.97 4.07
CA PRO A 108 0.17 -15.79 4.93
C PRO A 108 1.24 -14.91 4.25
N ALA A 109 1.76 -13.91 4.98
CA ALA A 109 2.75 -12.98 4.43
C ALA A 109 3.96 -13.69 3.83
N ARG A 110 4.38 -14.80 4.44
CA ARG A 110 5.51 -15.60 3.97
C ARG A 110 5.26 -16.17 2.58
N GLU A 111 4.06 -16.74 2.35
CA GLU A 111 3.70 -17.30 1.04
C GLU A 111 3.61 -16.21 -0.03
N VAL A 112 3.06 -15.03 0.32
CA VAL A 112 3.01 -13.86 -0.55
C VAL A 112 4.42 -13.41 -0.94
N ILE A 113 5.34 -13.34 0.01
CA ILE A 113 6.74 -12.96 -0.21
C ILE A 113 7.47 -14.01 -1.03
N ASP A 114 7.27 -15.30 -0.74
CA ASP A 114 7.89 -16.40 -1.49
C ASP A 114 7.38 -16.44 -2.94
N LEU A 115 6.12 -16.10 -3.18
CA LEU A 115 5.60 -15.91 -4.54
C LEU A 115 6.30 -14.73 -5.23
N ILE A 116 6.43 -13.58 -4.56
CA ILE A 116 7.10 -12.40 -5.13
C ILE A 116 8.55 -12.70 -5.50
N LYS A 117 9.27 -13.50 -4.70
CA LYS A 117 10.66 -13.90 -4.96
C LYS A 117 10.86 -14.68 -6.26
N GLN A 118 9.81 -15.24 -6.83
CA GLN A 118 9.88 -15.99 -8.09
C GLN A 118 9.92 -15.09 -9.33
N TYR A 119 9.73 -13.77 -9.17
CA TYR A 119 9.66 -12.81 -10.27
C TYR A 119 10.84 -11.84 -10.26
N ASP A 120 11.26 -11.43 -11.45
CA ASP A 120 12.32 -10.43 -11.62
C ASP A 120 11.74 -9.01 -11.64
N PHE A 121 12.30 -8.13 -10.81
CA PHE A 121 11.95 -6.73 -10.69
C PHE A 121 13.08 -5.79 -11.15
N SER A 122 14.14 -6.32 -11.75
CA SER A 122 15.37 -5.55 -12.06
C SER A 122 15.13 -4.46 -13.11
N HIS A 123 14.16 -4.61 -14.00
CA HIS A 123 14.03 -3.74 -15.15
C HIS A 123 12.92 -2.69 -15.08
N GLN A 124 11.78 -2.96 -14.48
CA GLN A 124 10.64 -2.05 -14.61
C GLN A 124 9.80 -1.85 -13.35
N ARG A 125 9.54 -2.90 -12.58
CA ARG A 125 8.65 -2.83 -11.42
C ARG A 125 9.41 -2.54 -10.14
N ARG A 126 8.74 -1.81 -9.27
CA ARG A 126 9.16 -1.63 -7.90
C ARG A 126 8.18 -2.36 -6.98
N VAL A 127 8.73 -3.12 -6.04
CA VAL A 127 7.95 -3.68 -4.94
C VAL A 127 8.20 -2.84 -3.70
N SER A 128 7.11 -2.45 -3.03
CA SER A 128 7.18 -1.83 -1.72
C SER A 128 6.36 -2.63 -0.71
N PHE A 129 6.81 -2.59 0.54
CA PHE A 129 6.09 -3.16 1.68
C PHE A 129 5.66 -2.02 2.58
N GLU A 130 4.36 -1.91 2.79
CA GLU A 130 3.76 -0.90 3.64
C GLU A 130 3.71 -1.42 5.07
N TYR A 131 4.23 -0.64 6.01
CA TYR A 131 4.40 -1.02 7.40
C TYR A 131 3.94 0.10 8.31
N ILE A 132 2.71 -0.02 8.83
CA ILE A 132 2.20 0.91 9.86
C ILE A 132 2.90 0.59 11.17
N VAL A 133 3.50 1.60 11.79
CA VAL A 133 4.26 1.43 13.03
C VAL A 133 3.39 1.78 14.23
N PHE A 134 3.16 0.79 15.09
CA PHE A 134 2.38 0.92 16.32
C PHE A 134 3.31 0.85 17.53
N LYS A 135 3.12 1.74 18.48
CA LYS A 135 3.91 1.82 19.70
C LYS A 135 3.85 0.53 20.52
N ASN A 136 5.01 0.02 20.90
CA ASN A 136 5.18 -1.19 21.71
C ASN A 136 4.57 -2.48 21.13
N LEU A 137 4.12 -2.47 19.88
CA LEU A 137 3.60 -3.65 19.23
C LEU A 137 4.60 -4.16 18.17
N ASN A 138 4.92 -3.34 17.18
CA ASN A 138 5.76 -3.73 16.04
C ASN A 138 6.89 -2.73 15.74
N ASP A 139 7.25 -1.88 16.70
CA ASP A 139 8.20 -0.76 16.55
C ASP A 139 9.63 -1.05 17.08
N SER A 140 9.93 -2.31 17.45
CA SER A 140 11.24 -2.65 18.01
C SER A 140 12.27 -3.01 16.93
N LEU A 141 13.56 -2.88 17.24
CA LEU A 141 14.65 -3.31 16.36
C LEU A 141 14.62 -4.81 16.05
N LYS A 142 14.02 -5.64 16.93
CA LYS A 142 13.80 -7.07 16.64
C LYS A 142 12.86 -7.25 15.45
N HIS A 143 11.83 -6.39 15.33
CA HIS A 143 10.94 -6.41 14.16
C HIS A 143 11.68 -5.96 12.90
N ALA A 144 12.53 -4.94 12.99
CA ALA A 144 13.34 -4.50 11.86
C ALA A 144 14.29 -5.60 11.39
N GLU A 145 14.92 -6.33 12.31
CA GLU A 145 15.79 -7.47 12.00
C GLU A 145 15.01 -8.61 11.33
N ALA A 146 13.89 -9.04 11.94
CA ALA A 146 13.06 -10.08 11.36
C ALA A 146 12.53 -9.69 9.97
N LEU A 147 12.16 -8.41 9.79
CA LEU A 147 11.72 -7.87 8.50
C LEU A 147 12.84 -7.89 7.47
N SER A 148 14.07 -7.51 7.84
CA SER A 148 15.22 -7.58 6.93
C SER A 148 15.53 -9.01 6.47
N CYS A 149 15.42 -9.99 7.38
CA CYS A 149 15.57 -11.40 7.04
C CYS A 149 14.47 -11.90 6.12
N LEU A 150 13.22 -11.54 6.41
CA LEU A 150 12.04 -11.95 5.63
C LEU A 150 12.10 -11.45 4.18
N LEU A 151 12.52 -10.19 3.99
CA LEU A 151 12.61 -9.51 2.70
C LEU A 151 13.94 -9.75 1.96
N GLY A 152 14.87 -10.47 2.58
CA GLY A 152 16.17 -10.76 1.98
C GLY A 152 16.05 -11.37 0.58
N GLY A 153 16.84 -10.85 -0.36
CA GLY A 153 16.87 -11.28 -1.75
C GLY A 153 15.82 -10.62 -2.66
N ILE A 154 14.96 -9.75 -2.14
CA ILE A 154 14.02 -8.98 -2.96
C ILE A 154 14.54 -7.54 -3.11
N PRO A 155 14.70 -7.00 -4.34
CA PRO A 155 14.98 -5.59 -4.55
C PRO A 155 13.72 -4.76 -4.25
N CYS A 156 13.51 -4.43 -2.98
CA CYS A 156 12.29 -3.81 -2.51
C CYS A 156 12.55 -2.53 -1.71
N ARG A 157 11.45 -1.86 -1.35
CA ARG A 157 11.44 -0.73 -0.43
C ARG A 157 10.45 -1.01 0.70
N VAL A 158 10.77 -0.59 1.91
CA VAL A 158 9.83 -0.54 3.04
C VAL A 158 9.40 0.90 3.26
N ASN A 159 8.10 1.13 3.32
CA ASN A 159 7.51 2.41 3.67
C ASN A 159 6.95 2.32 5.09
N LEU A 160 7.62 2.95 6.04
CA LEU A 160 7.09 3.11 7.39
C LEU A 160 6.00 4.19 7.39
N ILE A 161 4.84 3.83 7.87
CA ILE A 161 3.67 4.70 7.95
C ILE A 161 3.42 5.00 9.42
N ARG A 162 3.37 6.29 9.76
CA ARG A 162 2.96 6.72 11.08
C ARG A 162 1.48 6.38 11.28
N PHE A 163 1.16 5.70 12.39
CA PHE A 163 -0.23 5.44 12.75
C PHE A 163 -0.89 6.75 13.23
N HIS A 164 -2.09 7.00 12.76
CA HIS A 164 -2.94 8.08 13.25
C HIS A 164 -4.02 7.49 14.12
N ALA A 165 -4.17 8.03 15.34
CA ALA A 165 -5.17 7.55 16.28
C ALA A 165 -6.57 7.62 15.66
N ILE A 166 -7.30 6.51 15.72
CA ILE A 166 -8.66 6.37 15.20
C ILE A 166 -9.60 6.14 16.38
N PRO A 167 -10.79 6.75 16.42
CA PRO A 167 -11.76 6.50 17.48
C PRO A 167 -12.02 4.99 17.67
N ASN A 168 -12.12 4.55 18.90
CA ASN A 168 -12.39 3.16 19.30
C ASN A 168 -11.28 2.13 18.97
N VAL A 169 -10.07 2.58 18.70
CA VAL A 169 -8.90 1.72 18.49
C VAL A 169 -7.88 2.00 19.58
N SER A 170 -7.46 1.00 20.34
CA SER A 170 -6.52 1.11 21.45
C SER A 170 -5.04 1.18 21.04
N LEU A 171 -4.75 1.21 19.73
CA LEU A 171 -3.39 1.29 19.21
C LEU A 171 -2.87 2.72 19.31
N GLU A 172 -1.58 2.85 19.62
CA GLU A 172 -0.91 4.12 19.77
C GLU A 172 0.14 4.35 18.67
N THR A 173 0.39 5.62 18.38
CA THR A 173 1.45 6.05 17.47
C THR A 173 2.82 5.81 18.10
N SER A 174 3.74 5.19 17.36
CA SER A 174 5.13 5.03 17.79
C SER A 174 5.87 6.37 17.77
N ASP A 175 6.87 6.47 18.64
CA ASP A 175 7.74 7.64 18.72
C ASP A 175 8.60 7.78 17.46
N ILE A 176 8.78 9.01 17.00
CA ILE A 176 9.55 9.27 15.76
C ILE A 176 10.99 8.78 15.88
N VAL A 177 11.61 8.87 17.05
CA VAL A 177 12.98 8.40 17.29
C VAL A 177 13.08 6.88 17.07
N LYS A 178 12.07 6.11 17.52
CA LYS A 178 12.01 4.66 17.28
C LYS A 178 11.82 4.35 15.79
N MET A 179 10.96 5.10 15.11
CA MET A 179 10.75 4.92 13.67
C MET A 179 12.01 5.24 12.87
N GLU A 180 12.76 6.26 13.27
CA GLU A 180 14.05 6.59 12.66
C GLU A 180 15.09 5.51 12.90
N ALA A 181 15.22 5.00 14.11
CA ALA A 181 16.11 3.88 14.43
C ALA A 181 15.74 2.61 13.63
N PHE A 182 14.45 2.33 13.48
CA PHE A 182 13.95 1.22 12.67
C PHE A 182 14.33 1.39 11.18
N ARG A 183 14.09 2.58 10.63
CA ARG A 183 14.49 2.93 9.24
C ARG A 183 15.98 2.75 9.04
N ASP A 184 16.79 3.31 9.93
CA ASP A 184 18.25 3.32 9.80
C ASP A 184 18.81 1.90 9.92
N PHE A 185 18.24 1.06 10.78
CA PHE A 185 18.59 -0.34 10.88
C PHE A 185 18.33 -1.09 9.56
N LEU A 186 17.16 -0.92 8.94
CA LEU A 186 16.84 -1.55 7.65
C LEU A 186 17.76 -1.07 6.54
N ASN A 187 18.04 0.23 6.48
CA ASN A 187 18.97 0.80 5.49
C ASN A 187 20.39 0.25 5.67
N ALA A 188 20.85 0.09 6.90
CA ALA A 188 22.14 -0.52 7.21
C ALA A 188 22.22 -2.02 6.79
N LYS A 189 21.06 -2.71 6.75
CA LYS A 189 20.93 -4.09 6.24
C LYS A 189 20.72 -4.17 4.72
N GLY A 190 20.75 -3.05 4.01
CA GLY A 190 20.58 -3.00 2.55
C GLY A 190 19.12 -3.00 2.09
N VAL A 191 18.16 -2.91 2.99
CA VAL A 191 16.73 -2.78 2.67
C VAL A 191 16.36 -1.29 2.66
N VAL A 192 16.09 -0.74 1.49
CA VAL A 192 15.71 0.69 1.37
C VAL A 192 14.44 0.96 2.18
N CYS A 193 14.56 1.78 3.21
CA CYS A 193 13.45 2.13 4.09
C CYS A 193 13.24 3.63 4.17
N THR A 194 11.98 4.06 4.11
CA THR A 194 11.59 5.47 4.22
C THR A 194 10.42 5.63 5.19
N ILE A 195 10.39 6.74 5.92
CA ILE A 195 9.22 7.15 6.70
C ILE A 195 8.35 8.01 5.79
N ARG A 196 7.11 7.60 5.54
CA ARG A 196 6.17 8.39 4.73
C ARG A 196 5.72 9.62 5.50
N ALA A 197 5.82 10.77 4.83
CA ALA A 197 5.16 11.97 5.34
C ALA A 197 3.64 11.76 5.29
N SER A 198 2.98 12.00 6.40
CA SER A 198 1.52 12.06 6.44
C SER A 198 1.03 13.29 5.69
N ARG A 199 0.00 13.09 4.88
CA ARG A 199 -0.71 14.18 4.19
C ARG A 199 -2.20 14.00 4.39
N GLY A 200 -2.94 15.10 4.54
CA GLY A 200 -4.38 15.08 4.69
C GLY A 200 -4.87 14.65 6.08
N GLU A 201 -4.05 14.81 7.12
CA GLU A 201 -4.47 14.59 8.51
C GLU A 201 -5.55 15.58 8.93
N ASP A 202 -5.41 16.82 8.48
CA ASP A 202 -6.29 17.94 8.74
C ASP A 202 -7.71 17.77 8.16
N ILE A 203 -7.83 16.96 7.12
CA ILE A 203 -9.12 16.66 6.45
C ILE A 203 -9.53 15.18 6.56
N PHE A 204 -9.00 14.44 7.53
CA PHE A 204 -9.25 13.00 7.74
C PHE A 204 -9.02 12.13 6.48
N ALA A 205 -8.16 12.55 5.56
CA ALA A 205 -7.85 11.85 4.32
C ALA A 205 -6.55 11.05 4.39
N ALA A 206 -5.87 11.00 5.52
CA ALA A 206 -4.70 10.16 5.72
C ALA A 206 -5.06 8.66 5.67
N CYS A 207 -4.09 7.82 5.34
CA CYS A 207 -4.28 6.37 5.20
C CYS A 207 -4.97 5.77 6.42
N GLY A 208 -6.08 5.05 6.20
CA GLY A 208 -6.88 4.40 7.24
C GLY A 208 -7.97 5.27 7.88
N MET A 209 -7.94 6.58 7.71
CA MET A 209 -8.91 7.48 8.36
C MET A 209 -10.28 7.50 7.65
N LEU A 210 -10.31 7.27 6.34
CA LEU A 210 -11.54 7.30 5.53
C LEU A 210 -12.57 6.22 5.88
N SER A 211 -12.12 5.09 6.44
CA SER A 211 -13.03 3.99 6.81
C SER A 211 -13.81 4.28 8.09
N THR A 212 -13.31 5.17 8.95
CA THR A 212 -13.92 5.55 10.23
C THR A 212 -14.79 6.79 10.14
N ALA A 213 -14.72 7.55 9.05
CA ALA A 213 -15.50 8.77 8.82
C ALA A 213 -17.01 8.52 8.58
N LYS A 214 -17.49 7.27 8.60
CA LYS A 214 -18.92 6.95 8.40
C LYS A 214 -19.84 7.48 9.49
N ASN A 215 -19.32 8.03 10.60
CA ASN A 215 -20.09 8.61 11.68
C ASN A 215 -19.95 10.15 11.80
N VAL A 216 -19.29 10.81 10.85
CA VAL A 216 -19.23 12.27 10.81
C VAL A 216 -20.27 12.74 9.80
N THR A 217 -21.40 13.18 10.31
CA THR A 217 -22.41 13.91 9.54
C THR A 217 -21.77 15.25 9.15
N PHE A 218 -21.47 15.41 7.88
CA PHE A 218 -21.13 16.72 7.34
C PHE A 218 -22.41 17.59 7.38
N VAL A 219 -22.42 18.60 8.23
CA VAL A 219 -23.41 19.68 8.24
C VAL A 219 -23.06 20.66 7.13
#